data_5f268e89bfa2d9cff656d1535758a14c
#
_entry.id   5f268e89bfa2d9cff656d1535758a14c
#
_cell.length_a   1.000
_cell.length_b   1.000
_cell.length_c   1.000
_cell.angle_alpha   90.00
_cell.angle_beta   90.00
_cell.angle_gamma   90.00
#
_symmetry.space_group_name_H-M   'P 1'
#
loop_
_entity.id
_entity.type
_entity.pdbx_description
1 polymer ?
#
loop_
_entity_poly.entity_id
_entity_poly.type
_entity_poly.pdbx_seq_one_letter_code
_entity_poly.pdbx_strand_id
1 'polypeptide(L)'
;WEQLLGEALVSELQKRHPDFQAYLEDQRFERKEGTYTGSLRVEYREWNDPSKEIRRKIGDTKLFFAEFYQPFLITGIEEFKRQLHTGKEQITSGVYEDFGNELAVRLQNMALRTLIAEMHGYKQRGMLKGADSKEEYQDFCRICGRKEFFYYIAATYPVLIRCIRERIECQIQYYVQVVQWFREDSDKIGELFFDGGTQGRITGIESGLSDLHNGGKEVLKICLENGKKLLLKPRSMEN
;
A
#
# COMPACT_ATOMS: atom_id res chain seq x y z
N TRP A 1 -10.02 26.79 2.37
CA TRP A 1 -9.20 25.93 3.26
C TRP A 1 -9.49 26.23 4.72
N GLU A 2 -9.58 27.49 5.12
CA GLU A 2 -9.95 27.90 6.49
C GLU A 2 -11.29 27.32 6.94
N GLN A 3 -12.29 27.29 6.05
CA GLN A 3 -13.59 26.70 6.33
C GLN A 3 -13.54 25.15 6.45
N LEU A 4 -12.60 24.48 5.78
CA LEU A 4 -12.48 23.01 5.75
C LEU A 4 -11.60 22.46 6.86
N LEU A 5 -10.49 23.13 7.16
CA LEU A 5 -9.48 22.68 8.11
C LEU A 5 -9.59 23.36 9.49
N GLY A 6 -10.33 24.48 9.56
CA GLY A 6 -10.36 25.36 10.70
C GLY A 6 -9.15 26.33 10.74
N GLU A 7 -9.37 27.55 11.13
CA GLU A 7 -8.36 28.62 11.13
C GLU A 7 -7.09 28.26 11.91
N ALA A 8 -7.22 27.56 13.04
CA ALA A 8 -6.10 27.17 13.88
C ALA A 8 -5.15 26.19 13.16
N LEU A 9 -5.70 25.23 12.42
CA LEU A 9 -4.89 24.24 11.69
C LEU A 9 -4.22 24.86 10.47
N VAL A 10 -4.93 25.71 9.73
CA VAL A 10 -4.37 26.44 8.58
C VAL A 10 -3.22 27.34 9.03
N SER A 11 -3.41 28.09 10.13
CA SER A 11 -2.36 28.94 10.71
C SER A 11 -1.12 28.13 11.14
N GLU A 12 -1.30 26.96 11.75
CA GLU A 12 -0.18 26.08 12.15
C GLU A 12 0.54 25.48 10.94
N LEU A 13 -0.20 25.11 9.90
CA LEU A 13 0.38 24.61 8.64
C LEU A 13 1.18 25.67 7.91
N GLN A 14 0.68 26.90 7.85
CA GLN A 14 1.40 28.05 7.25
C GLN A 14 2.68 28.38 8.00
N LYS A 15 2.68 28.26 9.34
CA LYS A 15 3.91 28.45 10.14
C LYS A 15 4.96 27.38 9.86
N ARG A 16 4.55 26.12 9.74
CA ARG A 16 5.46 25.00 9.48
C ARG A 16 5.92 24.94 8.02
N HIS A 17 5.07 25.37 7.12
CA HIS A 17 5.28 25.31 5.67
C HIS A 17 4.83 26.64 5.05
N PRO A 18 5.72 27.63 4.96
CA PRO A 18 5.38 28.96 4.39
C PRO A 18 4.78 28.88 2.98
N ASP A 19 5.17 27.87 2.21
CA ASP A 19 4.69 27.63 0.84
C ASP A 19 3.47 26.70 0.77
N PHE A 20 2.81 26.43 1.91
CA PHE A 20 1.71 25.46 2.00
C PHE A 20 0.54 25.82 1.05
N GLN A 21 0.22 27.08 0.90
CA GLN A 21 -0.82 27.56 -0.01
C GLN A 21 -0.45 27.23 -1.47
N ALA A 22 0.76 27.58 -1.89
CA ALA A 22 1.27 27.28 -3.22
C ALA A 22 1.33 25.76 -3.48
N TYR A 23 1.67 24.98 -2.46
CA TYR A 23 1.70 23.53 -2.51
C TYR A 23 0.30 22.89 -2.69
N LEU A 24 -0.72 23.46 -2.07
CA LEU A 24 -2.12 23.02 -2.23
C LEU A 24 -2.71 23.42 -3.59
N GLU A 25 -2.31 24.56 -4.12
CA GLU A 25 -2.72 25.06 -5.43
C GLU A 25 -2.00 24.32 -6.58
N ASP A 26 -0.72 24.01 -6.36
CA ASP A 26 0.07 23.20 -7.26
C ASP A 26 -0.13 21.70 -6.94
N GLN A 27 -1.25 21.13 -7.32
CA GLN A 27 -1.60 19.71 -7.12
C GLN A 27 -0.62 18.72 -7.80
N ARG A 28 0.51 19.21 -8.24
CA ARG A 28 1.59 18.44 -8.80
C ARG A 28 2.55 18.08 -7.67
N PHE A 29 2.58 16.80 -7.33
CA PHE A 29 3.75 16.18 -6.73
C PHE A 29 4.91 16.25 -7.75
N GLU A 30 5.26 17.46 -8.22
CA GLU A 30 6.40 17.64 -9.08
C GLU A 30 7.69 17.51 -8.28
N ARG A 31 8.54 16.64 -8.79
CA ARG A 31 9.89 16.39 -8.36
C ARG A 31 10.66 17.70 -8.19
N LYS A 32 11.23 17.92 -7.01
CA LYS A 32 12.55 18.54 -6.99
C LYS A 32 13.53 17.46 -7.42
N GLU A 33 14.24 17.70 -8.49
CA GLU A 33 15.23 16.82 -9.10
C GLU A 33 16.20 16.27 -8.04
N GLY A 34 16.20 14.98 -7.86
CA GLY A 34 17.08 14.26 -6.96
C GLY A 34 16.73 12.78 -6.92
N THR A 35 17.17 12.02 -7.93
CA THR A 35 17.40 10.57 -7.90
C THR A 35 16.23 9.59 -7.73
N TYR A 36 14.96 9.98 -7.56
CA TYR A 36 13.86 9.04 -7.57
C TYR A 36 13.18 8.98 -8.94
N THR A 37 13.24 7.81 -9.59
CA THR A 37 12.71 7.57 -10.94
C THR A 37 11.27 7.03 -10.97
N GLY A 38 10.62 6.88 -9.82
CA GLY A 38 9.27 6.34 -9.71
C GLY A 38 8.20 7.23 -10.35
N SER A 39 7.31 6.62 -11.13
CA SER A 39 6.25 7.30 -11.90
C SER A 39 4.88 7.22 -11.23
N LEU A 40 4.76 6.51 -10.09
CA LEU A 40 3.48 6.26 -9.45
C LEU A 40 2.86 7.56 -8.90
N ARG A 41 1.75 7.98 -9.48
CA ARG A 41 0.91 9.04 -8.93
C ARG A 41 -0.14 8.42 -8.03
N VAL A 42 -0.16 8.84 -6.78
CA VAL A 42 -1.26 8.51 -5.86
C VAL A 42 -2.13 9.74 -5.74
N GLU A 43 -3.35 9.66 -6.25
CA GLU A 43 -4.35 10.70 -6.15
C GLU A 43 -5.38 10.31 -5.10
N TYR A 44 -5.89 11.30 -4.36
CA TYR A 44 -7.03 11.06 -3.50
C TYR A 44 -8.25 10.73 -4.36
N ARG A 45 -8.88 9.60 -4.06
CA ARG A 45 -10.18 9.22 -4.63
C ARG A 45 -11.14 8.95 -3.49
N GLU A 46 -12.31 9.57 -3.56
CA GLU A 46 -13.42 9.18 -2.69
C GLU A 46 -13.83 7.75 -3.05
N TRP A 47 -13.88 6.92 -2.05
CA TRP A 47 -14.33 5.57 -2.24
C TRP A 47 -15.64 5.34 -1.48
N ASN A 48 -16.66 4.82 -2.18
CA ASN A 48 -17.90 4.35 -1.57
C ASN A 48 -17.66 3.01 -0.85
N ASP A 49 -17.29 3.08 0.44
CA ASP A 49 -17.18 1.98 1.40
C ASP A 49 -16.23 0.80 1.07
N PRO A 50 -14.94 1.07 0.92
CA PRO A 50 -13.92 0.03 0.75
C PRO A 50 -13.44 -0.58 2.06
N SER A 51 -13.70 0.09 3.17
CA SER A 51 -13.29 -0.40 4.49
C SER A 51 -13.86 -1.80 4.80
N LYS A 52 -15.05 -2.13 4.28
CA LYS A 52 -15.64 -3.46 4.43
C LYS A 52 -14.91 -4.51 3.61
N GLU A 53 -14.46 -4.17 2.41
CA GLU A 53 -13.82 -5.14 1.51
C GLU A 53 -12.37 -5.42 1.92
N ILE A 54 -11.61 -4.38 2.25
CA ILE A 54 -10.25 -4.50 2.78
C ILE A 54 -10.28 -5.16 4.16
N ARG A 55 -11.18 -4.75 5.08
CA ARG A 55 -11.33 -5.37 6.40
C ARG A 55 -11.76 -6.83 6.35
N ARG A 56 -12.51 -7.26 5.35
CA ARG A 56 -12.85 -8.67 5.14
C ARG A 56 -11.66 -9.52 4.76
N LYS A 57 -10.67 -8.94 4.08
CA LYS A 57 -9.57 -9.67 3.44
C LYS A 57 -8.30 -9.74 4.29
N ILE A 58 -8.10 -8.80 5.22
CA ILE A 58 -6.93 -8.78 6.12
C ILE A 58 -7.04 -9.84 7.24
N GLY A 59 -8.09 -10.66 7.26
CA GLY A 59 -8.32 -11.70 8.28
C GLY A 59 -8.35 -11.11 9.69
N ASP A 60 -7.68 -11.77 10.64
CA ASP A 60 -7.57 -11.29 12.03
C ASP A 60 -6.59 -10.12 12.20
N THR A 61 -5.92 -9.68 11.14
CA THR A 61 -4.99 -8.56 11.20
C THR A 61 -5.76 -7.24 11.33
N LYS A 62 -5.65 -6.63 12.50
CA LYS A 62 -6.28 -5.34 12.77
C LYS A 62 -5.53 -4.22 12.07
N LEU A 63 -6.12 -3.64 11.03
CA LEU A 63 -5.58 -2.46 10.37
C LEU A 63 -6.05 -1.19 11.10
N PHE A 64 -5.10 -0.47 11.72
CA PHE A 64 -5.38 0.81 12.36
C PHE A 64 -5.37 1.92 11.30
N PHE A 65 -6.29 2.88 11.41
CA PHE A 65 -6.40 4.02 10.48
C PHE A 65 -6.56 3.58 9.01
N ALA A 66 -7.37 2.54 8.79
CA ALA A 66 -7.58 1.92 7.47
C ALA A 66 -7.93 2.96 6.39
N GLU A 67 -8.68 3.97 6.77
CA GLU A 67 -9.16 5.05 5.92
C GLU A 67 -8.00 5.84 5.27
N PHE A 68 -6.87 6.00 5.98
CA PHE A 68 -5.69 6.67 5.45
C PHE A 68 -5.04 5.91 4.29
N TYR A 69 -5.02 4.59 4.36
CA TYR A 69 -4.30 3.78 3.37
C TYR A 69 -5.06 3.57 2.07
N GLN A 70 -6.35 3.86 2.05
CA GLN A 70 -7.24 3.58 0.91
C GLN A 70 -6.73 4.11 -0.43
N PRO A 71 -6.36 5.39 -0.60
CA PRO A 71 -5.90 5.90 -1.89
C PRO A 71 -4.65 5.16 -2.39
N PHE A 72 -3.77 4.79 -1.48
CA PHE A 72 -2.54 4.05 -1.78
C PHE A 72 -2.81 2.61 -2.21
N LEU A 73 -3.73 1.93 -1.51
CA LEU A 73 -4.10 0.54 -1.82
C LEU A 73 -4.81 0.43 -3.15
N ILE A 74 -5.75 1.34 -3.44
CA ILE A 74 -6.43 1.39 -4.74
C ILE A 74 -5.42 1.57 -5.85
N THR A 75 -4.60 2.61 -5.74
CA THR A 75 -3.59 2.93 -6.76
C THR A 75 -2.65 1.74 -6.97
N GLY A 76 -2.19 1.10 -5.89
CA GLY A 76 -1.31 -0.06 -5.96
C GLY A 76 -1.95 -1.25 -6.66
N ILE A 77 -3.20 -1.60 -6.32
CA ILE A 77 -3.91 -2.74 -6.92
C ILE A 77 -4.24 -2.46 -8.40
N GLU A 78 -4.71 -1.25 -8.73
CA GLU A 78 -5.02 -0.88 -10.12
C GLU A 78 -3.76 -0.89 -10.98
N GLU A 79 -2.67 -0.36 -10.46
CA GLU A 79 -1.40 -0.31 -11.17
C GLU A 79 -0.80 -1.71 -11.35
N PHE A 80 -0.89 -2.59 -10.33
CA PHE A 80 -0.50 -3.99 -10.47
C PHE A 80 -1.31 -4.68 -11.57
N LYS A 81 -2.65 -4.50 -11.58
CA LYS A 81 -3.52 -5.04 -12.64
C LYS A 81 -3.15 -4.49 -14.02
N ARG A 82 -2.74 -3.22 -14.10
CA ARG A 82 -2.35 -2.55 -15.34
C ARG A 82 -1.01 -3.08 -15.85
N GLN A 83 -0.03 -3.25 -14.98
CA GLN A 83 1.31 -3.73 -15.36
C GLN A 83 1.35 -5.22 -15.69
N LEU A 84 0.42 -5.99 -15.16
CA LEU A 84 0.32 -7.43 -15.47
C LEU A 84 -0.35 -7.63 -16.84
N HIS A 85 0.29 -7.17 -17.92
CA HIS A 85 -0.24 -7.31 -19.29
C HIS A 85 -0.21 -8.75 -19.78
N THR A 86 0.88 -9.46 -19.44
CA THR A 86 1.10 -10.86 -19.78
C THR A 86 1.10 -11.68 -18.51
N GLY A 87 0.45 -12.86 -18.52
CA GLY A 87 0.37 -13.74 -17.37
C GLY A 87 -0.89 -13.56 -16.51
N LYS A 88 -1.85 -12.72 -16.91
CA LYS A 88 -3.15 -12.63 -16.22
C LYS A 88 -3.86 -13.98 -16.16
N GLU A 89 -3.72 -14.77 -17.20
CA GLU A 89 -4.24 -16.13 -17.32
C GLU A 89 -3.59 -17.10 -16.34
N GLN A 90 -2.41 -16.77 -15.82
CA GLN A 90 -1.65 -17.60 -14.88
C GLN A 90 -2.07 -17.40 -13.42
N ILE A 91 -2.92 -16.41 -13.13
CA ILE A 91 -3.32 -16.10 -11.77
C ILE A 91 -4.84 -16.05 -11.62
N THR A 92 -5.30 -16.23 -10.37
CA THR A 92 -6.70 -15.98 -9.98
C THR A 92 -6.85 -14.64 -9.26
N SER A 93 -8.08 -14.24 -8.94
CA SER A 93 -8.35 -13.01 -8.17
C SER A 93 -7.71 -13.00 -6.78
N GLY A 94 -7.45 -14.18 -6.19
CA GLY A 94 -6.80 -14.31 -4.89
C GLY A 94 -5.42 -13.65 -4.82
N VAL A 95 -4.67 -13.67 -5.93
CA VAL A 95 -3.36 -13.00 -5.98
C VAL A 95 -3.45 -11.47 -5.80
N TYR A 96 -4.51 -10.83 -6.35
CA TYR A 96 -4.74 -9.39 -6.12
C TYR A 96 -5.17 -9.10 -4.68
N GLU A 97 -5.87 -10.04 -4.06
CA GLU A 97 -6.28 -9.96 -2.66
C GLU A 97 -5.07 -10.04 -1.73
N ASP A 98 -4.21 -11.03 -1.94
CA ASP A 98 -2.96 -11.20 -1.19
C ASP A 98 -2.03 -9.99 -1.36
N PHE A 99 -1.88 -9.49 -2.60
CA PHE A 99 -1.12 -8.26 -2.87
C PHE A 99 -1.65 -7.07 -2.06
N GLY A 100 -2.97 -6.85 -2.07
CA GLY A 100 -3.59 -5.75 -1.34
C GLY A 100 -3.45 -5.88 0.18
N ASN A 101 -3.61 -7.09 0.71
CA ASN A 101 -3.46 -7.38 2.13
C ASN A 101 -2.03 -7.15 2.62
N GLU A 102 -1.06 -7.67 1.89
CA GLU A 102 0.36 -7.49 2.20
C GLU A 102 0.76 -6.02 2.14
N LEU A 103 0.32 -5.33 1.08
CA LEU A 103 0.57 -3.89 0.95
C LEU A 103 -0.01 -3.12 2.13
N ALA A 104 -1.25 -3.43 2.55
CA ALA A 104 -1.90 -2.75 3.67
C ALA A 104 -1.10 -2.88 4.97
N VAL A 105 -0.61 -4.08 5.29
CA VAL A 105 0.22 -4.34 6.47
C VAL A 105 1.53 -3.54 6.40
N ARG A 106 2.19 -3.53 5.25
CA ARG A 106 3.45 -2.80 5.06
C ARG A 106 3.27 -1.28 5.20
N LEU A 107 2.23 -0.73 4.58
CA LEU A 107 1.93 0.70 4.70
C LEU A 107 1.59 1.08 6.14
N GLN A 108 0.85 0.22 6.86
CA GLN A 108 0.58 0.44 8.28
C GLN A 108 1.88 0.50 9.09
N ASN A 109 2.79 -0.45 8.90
CA ASN A 109 4.06 -0.47 9.61
C ASN A 109 4.89 0.80 9.37
N MET A 110 4.78 1.41 8.19
CA MET A 110 5.49 2.64 7.84
C MET A 110 4.84 3.89 8.45
N ALA A 111 3.52 4.01 8.43
CA ALA A 111 2.81 5.24 8.78
C ALA A 111 2.21 5.25 10.20
N LEU A 112 2.08 4.10 10.87
CA LEU A 112 1.36 3.97 12.13
C LEU A 112 1.83 4.97 13.20
N ARG A 113 3.13 5.12 13.39
CA ARG A 113 3.69 6.03 14.40
C ARG A 113 3.37 7.50 14.09
N THR A 114 3.42 7.88 12.82
CA THR A 114 3.07 9.22 12.37
C THR A 114 1.59 9.50 12.63
N LEU A 115 0.70 8.57 12.27
CA LEU A 115 -0.73 8.74 12.47
C LEU A 115 -1.12 8.77 13.96
N ILE A 116 -0.45 8.00 14.80
CA ILE A 116 -0.63 8.06 16.27
C ILE A 116 -0.20 9.46 16.78
N ALA A 117 0.94 9.98 16.33
CA ALA A 117 1.40 11.30 16.74
C ALA A 117 0.42 12.41 16.31
N GLU A 118 -0.10 12.33 15.09
CA GLU A 118 -1.13 13.25 14.60
C GLU A 118 -2.42 13.16 15.41
N MET A 119 -2.89 11.95 15.72
CA MET A 119 -4.07 11.75 16.56
C MET A 119 -3.91 12.41 17.93
N HIS A 120 -2.75 12.24 18.57
CA HIS A 120 -2.45 12.93 19.83
C HIS A 120 -2.44 14.44 19.68
N GLY A 121 -1.87 14.97 18.60
CA GLY A 121 -1.91 16.38 18.30
C GLY A 121 -3.34 16.93 18.12
N TYR A 122 -4.20 16.21 17.43
CA TYR A 122 -5.62 16.55 17.30
C TYR A 122 -6.34 16.53 18.65
N LYS A 123 -6.07 15.51 19.47
CA LYS A 123 -6.65 15.42 20.83
C LYS A 123 -6.22 16.60 21.72
N GLN A 124 -4.92 16.93 21.75
CA GLN A 124 -4.40 18.04 22.55
C GLN A 124 -5.00 19.40 22.18
N ARG A 125 -5.35 19.59 20.90
CA ARG A 125 -6.01 20.80 20.40
C ARG A 125 -7.54 20.79 20.59
N GLY A 126 -8.11 19.73 21.17
CA GLY A 126 -9.56 19.58 21.35
C GLY A 126 -10.34 19.43 20.04
N MET A 127 -9.68 18.92 18.98
CA MET A 127 -10.26 18.81 17.63
C MET A 127 -10.99 17.47 17.39
N LEU A 128 -10.85 16.52 18.31
CA LEU A 128 -11.53 15.22 18.20
C LEU A 128 -12.90 15.28 18.89
N LYS A 129 -13.89 14.69 18.24
CA LYS A 129 -15.25 14.56 18.75
C LYS A 129 -15.44 13.16 19.33
N GLY A 130 -15.88 13.08 20.58
CA GLY A 130 -16.16 11.84 21.26
C GLY A 130 -16.32 12.02 22.76
N ALA A 131 -17.10 11.19 23.40
CA ALA A 131 -17.28 11.17 24.85
C ALA A 131 -16.19 10.33 25.54
N ASP A 132 -15.53 9.45 24.78
CA ASP A 132 -14.46 8.57 25.26
C ASP A 132 -13.36 8.38 24.20
N SER A 133 -12.27 7.72 24.60
CA SER A 133 -11.11 7.48 23.72
C SER A 133 -11.45 6.61 22.50
N LYS A 134 -12.49 5.79 22.55
CA LYS A 134 -12.92 4.96 21.43
C LYS A 134 -13.64 5.80 20.39
N GLU A 135 -14.51 6.68 20.82
CA GLU A 135 -15.21 7.61 19.93
C GLU A 135 -14.23 8.64 19.30
N GLU A 136 -13.28 9.17 20.11
CA GLU A 136 -12.20 10.03 19.60
C GLU A 136 -11.36 9.32 18.53
N TYR A 137 -11.02 8.04 18.74
CA TYR A 137 -10.32 7.23 17.76
C TYR A 137 -11.14 7.06 16.47
N GLN A 138 -12.43 6.76 16.59
CA GLN A 138 -13.32 6.64 15.43
C GLN A 138 -13.47 7.95 14.66
N ASP A 139 -13.51 9.08 15.38
CA ASP A 139 -13.55 10.40 14.74
C ASP A 139 -12.25 10.68 13.98
N PHE A 140 -11.10 10.36 14.58
CA PHE A 140 -9.82 10.50 13.89
C PHE A 140 -9.71 9.59 12.65
N CYS A 141 -10.22 8.36 12.69
CA CYS A 141 -10.29 7.49 11.52
C CYS A 141 -11.10 8.15 10.37
N ARG A 142 -12.23 8.79 10.71
CA ARG A 142 -13.01 9.55 9.70
C ARG A 142 -12.22 10.74 9.13
N ILE A 143 -11.43 11.42 9.97
CA ILE A 143 -10.54 12.50 9.52
C ILE A 143 -9.47 11.95 8.58
N CYS A 144 -8.85 10.81 8.91
CA CYS A 144 -7.86 10.14 8.07
C CYS A 144 -8.36 9.82 6.65
N GLY A 145 -9.64 9.54 6.49
CA GLY A 145 -10.27 9.28 5.19
C GLY A 145 -10.60 10.52 4.36
N ARG A 146 -10.32 11.73 4.84
CA ARG A 146 -10.66 12.97 4.13
C ARG A 146 -9.54 13.41 3.20
N LYS A 147 -9.93 14.05 2.10
CA LYS A 147 -9.02 14.63 1.11
C LYS A 147 -8.03 15.61 1.74
N GLU A 148 -8.51 16.45 2.63
CA GLU A 148 -7.73 17.47 3.31
C GLU A 148 -6.63 16.85 4.17
N PHE A 149 -6.94 15.80 4.90
CA PHE A 149 -5.96 15.09 5.72
C PHE A 149 -4.91 14.39 4.87
N PHE A 150 -5.31 13.78 3.76
CA PHE A 150 -4.37 13.18 2.81
C PHE A 150 -3.33 14.19 2.33
N TYR A 151 -3.77 15.37 1.87
CA TYR A 151 -2.84 16.41 1.41
C TYR A 151 -2.05 17.03 2.56
N TYR A 152 -2.65 17.17 3.75
CA TYR A 152 -1.93 17.61 4.93
C TYR A 152 -0.75 16.67 5.26
N ILE A 153 -0.97 15.38 5.32
CA ILE A 153 0.10 14.41 5.56
C ILE A 153 1.15 14.45 4.45
N ALA A 154 0.71 14.60 3.20
CA ALA A 154 1.64 14.69 2.07
C ALA A 154 2.56 15.92 2.16
N ALA A 155 2.03 17.04 2.59
CA ALA A 155 2.80 18.28 2.78
C ALA A 155 3.71 18.22 4.01
N THR A 156 3.19 17.69 5.12
CA THR A 156 3.90 17.68 6.41
C THR A 156 4.97 16.59 6.47
N TYR A 157 4.73 15.44 5.81
CA TYR A 157 5.62 14.27 5.85
C TYR A 157 6.01 13.79 4.44
N PRO A 158 6.65 14.62 3.61
CA PRO A 158 6.95 14.29 2.21
C PRO A 158 7.83 13.05 2.07
N VAL A 159 8.74 12.82 3.03
CA VAL A 159 9.59 11.62 3.05
C VAL A 159 8.76 10.35 3.27
N LEU A 160 7.79 10.39 4.19
CA LEU A 160 6.87 9.25 4.42
C LEU A 160 6.11 8.91 3.14
N ILE A 161 5.54 9.91 2.49
CA ILE A 161 4.77 9.71 1.24
C ILE A 161 5.68 9.16 0.13
N ARG A 162 6.91 9.65 0.01
CA ARG A 162 7.88 9.09 -0.92
C ARG A 162 8.15 7.62 -0.62
N CYS A 163 8.45 7.27 0.63
CA CYS A 163 8.72 5.89 1.03
C CYS A 163 7.50 4.97 0.78
N ILE A 164 6.28 5.45 1.03
CA ILE A 164 5.05 4.72 0.72
C ILE A 164 4.97 4.43 -0.79
N ARG A 165 5.19 5.43 -1.63
CA ARG A 165 5.15 5.27 -3.10
C ARG A 165 6.21 4.30 -3.60
N GLU A 166 7.45 4.44 -3.14
CA GLU A 166 8.55 3.51 -3.44
C GLU A 166 8.19 2.08 -3.04
N ARG A 167 7.58 1.89 -1.88
CA ARG A 167 7.14 0.57 -1.41
C ARG A 167 6.09 -0.04 -2.33
N ILE A 168 5.11 0.74 -2.76
CA ILE A 168 4.06 0.28 -3.68
C ILE A 168 4.70 -0.16 -5.00
N GLU A 169 5.56 0.67 -5.58
CA GLU A 169 6.24 0.37 -6.86
C GLU A 169 7.11 -0.88 -6.76
N CYS A 170 7.93 -1.01 -5.71
CA CYS A 170 8.76 -2.19 -5.50
C CYS A 170 7.90 -3.46 -5.38
N GLN A 171 6.79 -3.40 -4.65
CA GLN A 171 5.91 -4.57 -4.51
C GLN A 171 5.24 -4.93 -5.83
N ILE A 172 4.76 -3.94 -6.60
CA ILE A 172 4.19 -4.18 -7.93
C ILE A 172 5.20 -4.86 -8.84
N GLN A 173 6.41 -4.29 -8.95
CA GLN A 173 7.46 -4.83 -9.81
C GLN A 173 7.83 -6.26 -9.42
N TYR A 174 7.91 -6.55 -8.11
CA TYR A 174 8.23 -7.89 -7.64
C TYR A 174 7.13 -8.90 -7.96
N TYR A 175 5.88 -8.57 -7.72
CA TYR A 175 4.76 -9.48 -8.03
C TYR A 175 4.59 -9.70 -9.54
N VAL A 176 4.75 -8.67 -10.36
CA VAL A 176 4.76 -8.80 -11.83
C VAL A 176 5.89 -9.74 -12.26
N GLN A 177 7.09 -9.56 -11.72
CA GLN A 177 8.24 -10.40 -12.03
C GLN A 177 8.02 -11.87 -11.62
N VAL A 178 7.41 -12.11 -10.45
CA VAL A 178 7.08 -13.46 -9.98
C VAL A 178 6.13 -14.17 -10.95
N VAL A 179 5.08 -13.50 -11.41
CA VAL A 179 4.13 -14.07 -12.38
C VAL A 179 4.81 -14.33 -13.73
N GLN A 180 5.71 -13.44 -14.15
CA GLN A 180 6.49 -13.63 -15.38
C GLN A 180 7.40 -14.85 -15.28
N TRP A 181 8.18 -14.99 -14.21
CA TRP A 181 9.03 -16.17 -13.98
C TRP A 181 8.22 -17.46 -13.94
N PHE A 182 7.09 -17.47 -13.22
CA PHE A 182 6.21 -18.65 -13.18
C PHE A 182 5.74 -19.07 -14.57
N ARG A 183 5.43 -18.12 -15.45
CA ARG A 183 5.04 -18.37 -16.83
C ARG A 183 6.21 -18.89 -17.66
N GLU A 184 7.36 -18.23 -17.56
CA GLU A 184 8.56 -18.57 -18.35
C GLU A 184 9.13 -19.95 -18.00
N ASP A 185 9.06 -20.33 -16.72
CA ASP A 185 9.56 -21.61 -16.22
C ASP A 185 8.46 -22.69 -16.13
N SER A 186 7.27 -22.43 -16.68
CA SER A 186 6.09 -23.30 -16.58
C SER A 186 6.38 -24.77 -16.92
N ASP A 187 7.04 -25.01 -18.06
CA ASP A 187 7.36 -26.38 -18.52
C ASP A 187 8.34 -27.07 -17.57
N LYS A 188 9.40 -26.37 -17.14
CA LYS A 188 10.38 -26.90 -16.18
C LYS A 188 9.75 -27.19 -14.81
N ILE A 189 8.86 -26.31 -14.36
CA ILE A 189 8.11 -26.52 -13.11
C ILE A 189 7.24 -27.76 -13.25
N GLY A 190 6.55 -27.93 -14.39
CA GLY A 190 5.75 -29.12 -14.71
C GLY A 190 6.57 -30.40 -14.65
N GLU A 191 7.73 -30.43 -15.31
CA GLU A 191 8.63 -31.58 -15.34
C GLU A 191 9.20 -31.91 -13.97
N LEU A 192 9.72 -30.91 -13.25
CA LEU A 192 10.46 -31.11 -11.99
C LEU A 192 9.56 -31.44 -10.79
N PHE A 193 8.37 -30.90 -10.75
CA PHE A 193 7.52 -30.93 -9.54
C PHE A 193 6.16 -31.59 -9.76
N PHE A 194 5.78 -31.90 -11.02
CA PHE A 194 4.43 -32.35 -11.36
C PHE A 194 4.39 -33.52 -12.34
N ASP A 195 5.49 -34.27 -12.47
CA ASP A 195 5.62 -35.44 -13.35
C ASP A 195 5.18 -35.16 -14.80
N GLY A 196 5.49 -33.98 -15.32
CA GLY A 196 5.09 -33.52 -16.65
C GLY A 196 3.62 -33.04 -16.74
N GLY A 197 2.89 -33.01 -15.63
CA GLY A 197 1.52 -32.51 -15.57
C GLY A 197 1.46 -30.97 -15.48
N THR A 198 0.25 -30.44 -15.60
CA THR A 198 0.03 -28.98 -15.45
C THR A 198 0.02 -28.56 -13.98
N GLN A 199 0.74 -27.48 -13.68
CA GLN A 199 0.75 -26.88 -12.34
C GLN A 199 -0.52 -26.09 -12.03
N GLY A 200 -1.33 -25.75 -13.03
CA GLY A 200 -2.48 -24.85 -12.87
C GLY A 200 -2.08 -23.39 -12.64
N ARG A 201 -3.05 -22.57 -12.26
CA ARG A 201 -2.83 -21.14 -12.01
C ARG A 201 -2.36 -20.89 -10.58
N ILE A 202 -1.71 -19.75 -10.37
CA ILE A 202 -1.43 -19.24 -9.04
C ILE A 202 -2.75 -18.74 -8.41
N THR A 203 -3.10 -19.30 -7.27
CA THR A 203 -4.30 -18.93 -6.50
C THR A 203 -4.01 -17.94 -5.39
N GLY A 204 -2.76 -17.88 -4.92
CA GLY A 204 -2.32 -16.97 -3.88
C GLY A 204 -0.80 -16.86 -3.81
N ILE A 205 -0.32 -15.77 -3.23
CA ILE A 205 1.09 -15.50 -2.96
C ILE A 205 1.22 -15.06 -1.51
N GLU A 206 1.79 -15.92 -0.67
CA GLU A 206 2.05 -15.63 0.73
C GLU A 206 3.48 -15.09 0.90
N SER A 207 3.62 -13.96 1.60
CA SER A 207 4.85 -13.23 1.89
C SER A 207 5.25 -13.32 3.37
N GLY A 208 6.28 -12.59 3.79
CA GLY A 208 6.68 -12.53 5.21
C GLY A 208 7.47 -13.76 5.69
N LEU A 209 8.02 -14.56 4.78
CA LEU A 209 8.81 -15.76 5.11
C LEU A 209 10.30 -15.47 5.31
N SER A 210 10.75 -14.26 4.98
CA SER A 210 12.13 -13.79 5.18
C SER A 210 12.16 -12.28 5.28
N ASP A 211 13.33 -11.74 5.66
CA ASP A 211 13.58 -10.30 5.58
C ASP A 211 13.55 -9.81 4.13
N LEU A 212 13.25 -8.51 3.99
CA LEU A 212 13.25 -7.84 2.69
C LEU A 212 14.67 -7.52 2.24
N HIS A 213 14.98 -7.86 1.00
CA HIS A 213 16.26 -7.59 0.38
C HIS A 213 16.09 -6.84 -0.96
N ASN A 214 17.13 -6.14 -1.40
CA ASN A 214 17.27 -5.62 -2.77
C ASN A 214 15.96 -5.10 -3.42
N GLY A 215 15.41 -3.99 -2.91
CA GLY A 215 14.18 -3.40 -3.46
C GLY A 215 12.88 -4.09 -3.02
N GLY A 216 12.93 -4.86 -1.91
CA GLY A 216 11.72 -5.45 -1.32
C GLY A 216 11.43 -6.88 -1.75
N LYS A 217 12.43 -7.56 -2.31
CA LYS A 217 12.34 -9.00 -2.64
C LYS A 217 12.49 -9.84 -1.37
N GLU A 218 11.71 -10.89 -1.28
CA GLU A 218 11.70 -11.84 -0.16
C GLU A 218 11.35 -13.25 -0.65
N VAL A 219 11.44 -14.24 0.23
CA VAL A 219 10.95 -15.58 -0.05
C VAL A 219 9.43 -15.55 -0.09
N LEU A 220 8.86 -16.05 -1.18
CA LEU A 220 7.40 -16.14 -1.37
C LEU A 220 6.97 -17.60 -1.41
N LYS A 221 5.76 -17.85 -0.88
CA LYS A 221 5.08 -19.13 -1.05
C LYS A 221 3.97 -18.95 -2.09
N ILE A 222 4.10 -19.62 -3.21
CA ILE A 222 3.15 -19.60 -4.32
C ILE A 222 2.18 -20.76 -4.13
N CYS A 223 0.90 -20.45 -3.98
CA CYS A 223 -0.17 -21.44 -3.89
C CYS A 223 -0.77 -21.69 -5.27
N LEU A 224 -1.03 -22.94 -5.62
CA LEU A 224 -1.50 -23.35 -6.94
C LEU A 224 -2.91 -23.96 -6.89
N GLU A 225 -3.63 -23.92 -8.01
CA GLU A 225 -4.99 -24.47 -8.15
C GLU A 225 -5.08 -25.96 -7.78
N ASN A 226 -4.03 -26.74 -8.04
CA ASN A 226 -3.97 -28.16 -7.67
C ASN A 226 -3.69 -28.40 -6.19
N GLY A 227 -3.68 -27.34 -5.34
CA GLY A 227 -3.42 -27.39 -3.90
C GLY A 227 -1.94 -27.52 -3.52
N LYS A 228 -1.04 -27.68 -4.47
CA LYS A 228 0.41 -27.70 -4.20
C LYS A 228 0.94 -26.30 -3.95
N LYS A 229 2.12 -26.23 -3.31
CA LYS A 229 2.79 -24.97 -2.94
C LYS A 229 4.24 -25.01 -3.39
N LEU A 230 4.71 -23.89 -3.93
CA LEU A 230 6.11 -23.71 -4.32
C LEU A 230 6.73 -22.60 -3.46
N LEU A 231 8.01 -22.75 -3.14
CA LEU A 231 8.79 -21.68 -2.50
C LEU A 231 9.68 -21.02 -3.56
N LEU A 232 9.46 -19.72 -3.75
CA LEU A 232 10.29 -18.90 -4.61
C LEU A 232 11.33 -18.19 -3.75
N LYS A 233 12.61 -18.43 -4.01
CA LYS A 233 13.74 -17.73 -3.41
C LYS A 233 14.32 -16.77 -4.44
N PRO A 234 14.36 -15.43 -4.16
CA PRO A 234 14.78 -14.44 -5.16
C PRO A 234 16.30 -14.36 -5.39
N ARG A 235 17.08 -15.27 -4.81
CA ARG A 235 18.54 -15.38 -4.98
C ARG A 235 18.89 -16.68 -5.68
N SER A 236 19.90 -16.63 -6.57
CA SER A 236 20.53 -17.85 -7.08
C SER A 236 21.07 -18.67 -5.90
N MET A 237 20.87 -19.98 -5.99
CA MET A 237 21.45 -20.98 -5.05
C MET A 237 22.82 -21.44 -5.53
N GLU A 238 23.29 -20.95 -6.68
CA GLU A 238 24.63 -21.20 -7.18
C GLU A 238 25.65 -20.43 -6.31
N ASN A 239 26.53 -21.16 -5.67
CA ASN A 239 27.69 -20.65 -4.94
C ASN A 239 28.82 -20.27 -5.88
#